data_d108ed2f304a4db08cd69debdb97eec4
#
_entry.id   d108ed2f304a4db08cd69debdb97eec4
#
_cell.length_a   1.000
_cell.length_b   1.000
_cell.length_c   1.000
_cell.angle_alpha   90.00
_cell.angle_beta   90.00
_cell.angle_gamma   90.00
#
_symmetry.space_group_name_H-M   'P 1'
#
loop_
_entity.id
_entity.type
_entity.pdbx_description
1 polymer ?
#
loop_
_entity_poly.entity_id
_entity_poly.type
_entity_poly.pdbx_seq_one_letter_code
_entity_poly.pdbx_strand_id
1 'polypeptide(L)'
;MSYNRAAETRAPFGERQIFYHFPPRCSSKWQLLLNTDQKIFMPEITDTDKPKRLLSLDVFRGATIAMMILVNDPGVGGHIYAPLEHSKWNGCTPTDLVFPFFLFMVGVSVIYAMESKKATVAHSKLILKALKRTVILLLIPWVTQLIFHPDDGLAHLRLPGVLPRIALVYFIATVLYLKTSQKTRDWIFAAALIGYFIIMTFIPVPGVGYANLEPETNMGAWIDRLVFTPDHLWRESHTWDPEGLLGTIPAVATALFGIRVGSWLKCKDRDDQVKTNWMFTYGVLAVIAGLIWDLFFPINKALWTSSFVLYTGGLATIGLALSYWLIDVQGYKRFTYPFVVFGTNAITAYVLSGFIPHYMGMIKIGGHSIYQTLFAPYFSPVNASLVSAIFTVAVLWLVMWVFYIKKIFIKI
;
A
#
# COMPACT_ATOMS: atom_id res chain seq x y z
N MET A 1 -16.29 -40.94 -72.06
CA MET A 1 -15.64 -39.72 -71.63
C MET A 1 -16.54 -38.98 -70.64
N SER A 2 -16.43 -39.28 -69.37
CA SER A 2 -17.32 -38.81 -68.31
C SER A 2 -16.59 -37.86 -67.41
N TYR A 3 -17.10 -36.64 -67.31
CA TYR A 3 -16.66 -35.57 -66.41
C TYR A 3 -17.42 -35.76 -65.09
N ASN A 4 -16.69 -35.99 -63.99
CA ASN A 4 -17.25 -35.93 -62.65
C ASN A 4 -17.01 -34.55 -62.07
N ARG A 5 -18.11 -33.81 -61.75
CA ARG A 5 -18.09 -32.57 -60.96
C ARG A 5 -18.19 -32.92 -59.49
N ALA A 6 -17.18 -32.56 -58.72
CA ALA A 6 -17.24 -32.54 -57.28
C ALA A 6 -18.05 -31.31 -56.83
N ALA A 7 -19.07 -31.52 -56.00
CA ALA A 7 -19.86 -30.46 -55.35
C ALA A 7 -19.13 -29.93 -54.11
N GLU A 8 -18.74 -28.68 -54.10
CA GLU A 8 -18.34 -27.93 -52.91
C GLU A 8 -19.57 -27.58 -52.08
N THR A 9 -19.75 -28.20 -50.96
CA THR A 9 -20.68 -27.78 -49.92
C THR A 9 -20.03 -26.69 -49.04
N ARG A 10 -20.45 -25.46 -49.22
CA ARG A 10 -20.13 -24.37 -48.29
C ARG A 10 -20.84 -24.60 -46.94
N ALA A 11 -20.08 -24.71 -45.86
CA ALA A 11 -20.58 -24.66 -44.50
C ALA A 11 -20.98 -23.23 -44.12
N PRO A 12 -22.09 -23.02 -43.40
CA PRO A 12 -22.51 -21.70 -43.00
C PRO A 12 -21.61 -21.11 -41.86
N PHE A 13 -21.32 -19.84 -41.96
CA PHE A 13 -20.64 -19.06 -40.95
C PHE A 13 -21.41 -19.17 -39.61
N GLY A 14 -20.87 -19.88 -38.66
CA GLY A 14 -21.35 -19.89 -37.29
C GLY A 14 -20.88 -18.60 -36.57
N GLU A 15 -21.85 -17.82 -36.17
CA GLU A 15 -21.64 -16.66 -35.25
C GLU A 15 -20.96 -17.18 -34.00
N ARG A 16 -19.69 -16.80 -33.79
CA ARG A 16 -19.03 -16.94 -32.48
C ARG A 16 -19.60 -15.86 -31.56
N GLN A 17 -20.57 -16.24 -30.74
CA GLN A 17 -20.95 -15.43 -29.59
C GLN A 17 -19.73 -15.27 -28.68
N ILE A 18 -19.16 -14.07 -28.66
CA ILE A 18 -18.14 -13.66 -27.71
C ILE A 18 -18.85 -13.43 -26.37
N PHE A 19 -18.97 -14.50 -25.58
CA PHE A 19 -19.38 -14.37 -24.20
C PHE A 19 -18.26 -13.66 -23.42
N TYR A 20 -18.47 -12.39 -23.07
CA TYR A 20 -17.67 -11.72 -22.06
C TYR A 20 -17.87 -12.40 -20.72
N HIS A 21 -17.02 -13.40 -20.43
CA HIS A 21 -16.96 -14.01 -19.11
C HIS A 21 -16.20 -13.06 -18.19
N PHE A 22 -16.95 -12.32 -17.36
CA PHE A 22 -16.39 -11.78 -16.12
C PHE A 22 -15.70 -12.93 -15.36
N PRO A 23 -14.50 -12.73 -14.79
CA PRO A 23 -13.78 -13.81 -14.14
C PRO A 23 -14.65 -14.46 -13.06
N PRO A 24 -14.87 -15.79 -13.11
CA PRO A 24 -15.71 -16.49 -12.16
C PRO A 24 -15.08 -16.40 -10.76
N ARG A 25 -15.93 -16.21 -9.78
CA ARG A 25 -15.59 -16.22 -8.35
C ARG A 25 -14.80 -17.48 -8.00
N CYS A 26 -13.73 -17.37 -7.20
CA CYS A 26 -13.19 -18.49 -6.45
C CYS A 26 -14.25 -18.98 -5.47
N SER A 27 -15.15 -19.85 -5.89
CA SER A 27 -16.19 -20.41 -5.05
C SER A 27 -15.80 -21.81 -4.60
N SER A 28 -15.79 -22.00 -3.28
CA SER A 28 -15.54 -23.28 -2.59
C SER A 28 -16.70 -24.28 -2.65
N LYS A 29 -17.51 -24.29 -3.72
CA LYS A 29 -18.69 -25.15 -3.86
C LYS A 29 -18.59 -26.16 -5.00
N TRP A 30 -17.56 -27.03 -4.98
CA TRP A 30 -17.55 -28.26 -5.76
C TRP A 30 -16.87 -29.39 -4.98
N GLN A 31 -17.39 -29.71 -3.78
CA GLN A 31 -17.00 -30.89 -3.02
C GLN A 31 -18.22 -31.62 -2.48
N LEU A 32 -19.17 -31.92 -3.31
CA LEU A 32 -20.27 -32.81 -2.94
C LEU A 32 -20.87 -33.38 -4.23
N LEU A 33 -20.24 -34.42 -4.76
CA LEU A 33 -20.81 -35.47 -5.60
C LEU A 33 -19.65 -36.27 -6.18
N LEU A 34 -19.21 -37.30 -5.50
CA LEU A 34 -18.64 -38.56 -6.00
C LEU A 34 -18.19 -39.37 -4.78
N ASN A 35 -19.17 -40.02 -4.15
CA ASN A 35 -18.92 -41.10 -3.22
C ASN A 35 -18.97 -42.41 -4.06
N THR A 36 -17.84 -43.02 -4.29
CA THR A 36 -17.74 -44.47 -4.49
C THR A 36 -16.34 -44.94 -4.10
N ASP A 37 -16.32 -45.93 -3.25
CA ASP A 37 -15.24 -46.68 -2.67
C ASP A 37 -13.91 -46.74 -3.41
N GLN A 38 -12.91 -46.03 -2.89
CA GLN A 38 -11.51 -46.46 -3.00
C GLN A 38 -10.79 -46.14 -1.70
N LYS A 39 -10.14 -47.14 -1.08
CA LYS A 39 -9.26 -47.02 0.08
C LYS A 39 -8.23 -45.93 -0.18
N ILE A 40 -8.39 -44.81 0.54
CA ILE A 40 -7.47 -43.68 0.50
C ILE A 40 -6.21 -44.10 1.23
N PHE A 41 -5.14 -44.30 0.46
CA PHE A 41 -3.77 -44.29 0.95
C PHE A 41 -3.51 -42.87 1.44
N MET A 42 -3.44 -42.64 2.76
CA MET A 42 -3.03 -41.35 3.29
C MET A 42 -1.54 -41.18 3.00
N PRO A 43 -1.15 -40.19 2.17
CA PRO A 43 0.25 -39.84 2.10
C PRO A 43 0.63 -39.15 3.40
N GLU A 44 1.73 -39.59 3.96
CA GLU A 44 2.44 -39.00 5.08
C GLU A 44 2.55 -37.47 4.85
N ILE A 45 2.03 -36.67 5.77
CA ILE A 45 2.11 -35.19 5.70
C ILE A 45 3.58 -34.83 5.95
N THR A 46 4.35 -34.78 4.86
CA THR A 46 5.68 -34.20 4.90
C THR A 46 5.55 -32.68 5.18
N ASP A 47 6.44 -32.13 6.00
CA ASP A 47 6.51 -30.74 6.51
C ASP A 47 6.64 -29.64 5.40
N THR A 48 6.09 -29.90 4.22
CA THR A 48 6.12 -29.04 3.03
C THR A 48 4.90 -28.10 2.92
N ASP A 49 3.95 -28.15 3.84
CA ASP A 49 2.67 -27.40 3.76
C ASP A 49 2.65 -26.08 4.57
N LYS A 50 3.82 -25.55 4.91
CA LYS A 50 3.88 -24.15 5.33
C LYS A 50 3.52 -23.28 4.14
N PRO A 51 2.52 -22.36 4.26
CA PRO A 51 2.10 -21.53 3.13
C PRO A 51 3.33 -20.81 2.56
N LYS A 52 3.65 -21.13 1.31
CA LYS A 52 4.84 -20.62 0.61
C LYS A 52 4.79 -19.09 0.65
N ARG A 53 5.76 -18.48 1.33
CA ARG A 53 5.86 -17.02 1.46
C ARG A 53 6.03 -16.41 0.07
N LEU A 54 5.20 -15.43 -0.28
CA LEU A 54 5.27 -14.76 -1.58
C LEU A 54 6.48 -13.82 -1.59
N LEU A 55 7.55 -14.21 -2.29
CA LEU A 55 8.82 -13.47 -2.28
C LEU A 55 8.67 -12.11 -2.97
N SER A 56 7.91 -12.04 -4.06
CA SER A 56 7.62 -10.80 -4.77
C SER A 56 6.96 -9.73 -3.88
N LEU A 57 6.08 -10.14 -2.96
CA LEU A 57 5.45 -9.21 -2.02
C LEU A 57 6.46 -8.63 -1.03
N ASP A 58 7.40 -9.46 -0.54
CA ASP A 58 8.45 -8.98 0.36
C ASP A 58 9.42 -8.04 -0.37
N VAL A 59 9.76 -8.35 -1.62
CA VAL A 59 10.61 -7.51 -2.47
C VAL A 59 9.91 -6.19 -2.78
N PHE A 60 8.66 -6.22 -3.21
CA PHE A 60 7.90 -5.01 -3.52
C PHE A 60 7.75 -4.10 -2.28
N ARG A 61 7.48 -4.70 -1.11
CA ARG A 61 7.45 -3.97 0.16
C ARG A 61 8.80 -3.37 0.51
N GLY A 62 9.88 -4.12 0.37
CA GLY A 62 11.24 -3.64 0.65
C GLY A 62 11.69 -2.54 -0.30
N ALA A 63 11.35 -2.62 -1.57
CA ALA A 63 11.60 -1.56 -2.55
C ALA A 63 10.83 -0.27 -2.17
N THR A 64 9.57 -0.41 -1.77
CA THR A 64 8.75 0.72 -1.30
C THR A 64 9.35 1.37 -0.03
N ILE A 65 9.86 0.57 0.92
CA ILE A 65 10.53 1.09 2.13
C ILE A 65 11.84 1.79 1.76
N ALA A 66 12.66 1.22 0.88
CA ALA A 66 13.89 1.86 0.44
C ALA A 66 13.62 3.21 -0.23
N MET A 67 12.59 3.27 -1.09
CA MET A 67 12.15 4.52 -1.71
C MET A 67 11.62 5.53 -0.68
N MET A 68 10.85 5.05 0.32
CA MET A 68 10.35 5.91 1.39
C MET A 68 11.49 6.58 2.18
N ILE A 69 12.52 5.82 2.56
CA ILE A 69 13.68 6.36 3.27
C ILE A 69 14.39 7.38 2.38
N LEU A 70 14.59 7.07 1.09
CA LEU A 70 15.24 7.96 0.14
C LEU A 70 14.56 9.32 0.02
N VAL A 71 13.21 9.34 -0.03
CA VAL A 71 12.45 10.57 -0.27
C VAL A 71 12.13 11.36 1.01
N ASN A 72 12.10 10.70 2.17
CA ASN A 72 11.79 11.34 3.45
C ASN A 72 13.01 11.92 4.15
N ASP A 73 14.23 11.47 3.79
CA ASP A 73 15.47 11.84 4.46
C ASP A 73 16.45 12.57 3.52
N PRO A 74 16.02 13.64 2.81
CA PRO A 74 16.94 14.44 2.01
C PRO A 74 17.98 15.11 2.93
N GLY A 75 19.19 15.31 2.42
CA GLY A 75 20.28 15.91 3.22
C GLY A 75 19.98 17.34 3.68
N VAL A 76 19.38 18.15 2.81
CA VAL A 76 18.91 19.52 3.09
C VAL A 76 17.63 19.78 2.32
N GLY A 77 16.61 20.29 3.01
CA GLY A 77 15.36 20.73 2.39
C GLY A 77 15.58 21.87 1.39
N GLY A 78 14.75 21.92 0.35
CA GLY A 78 14.83 22.94 -0.71
C GLY A 78 15.86 22.67 -1.82
N HIS A 79 16.65 21.60 -1.70
CA HIS A 79 17.60 21.13 -2.72
C HIS A 79 17.36 19.66 -3.06
N ILE A 80 16.18 19.39 -3.64
CA ILE A 80 15.73 18.02 -3.96
C ILE A 80 15.41 17.98 -5.45
N TYR A 81 15.63 16.84 -6.10
CA TYR A 81 15.16 16.61 -7.46
C TYR A 81 13.64 16.56 -7.51
N ALA A 82 13.02 17.25 -8.45
CA ALA A 82 11.57 17.36 -8.56
C ALA A 82 10.80 16.01 -8.52
N PRO A 83 11.27 14.89 -9.11
CA PRO A 83 10.61 13.60 -8.96
C PRO A 83 10.66 13.01 -7.54
N LEU A 84 11.56 13.51 -6.69
CA LEU A 84 11.72 13.09 -5.29
C LEU A 84 11.05 14.04 -4.29
N GLU A 85 10.45 15.13 -4.76
CA GLU A 85 9.61 16.02 -3.96
C GLU A 85 8.15 15.57 -4.03
N HIS A 86 7.38 15.88 -2.99
CA HIS A 86 5.94 15.75 -3.03
C HIS A 86 5.32 16.77 -3.98
N SER A 87 4.21 16.42 -4.62
CA SER A 87 3.38 17.42 -5.31
C SER A 87 2.93 18.49 -4.33
N LYS A 88 2.94 19.75 -4.77
CA LYS A 88 2.58 20.88 -3.88
C LYS A 88 1.16 20.75 -3.34
N TRP A 89 0.21 20.37 -4.19
CA TRP A 89 -1.18 20.09 -3.81
C TRP A 89 -1.80 19.07 -4.76
N ASN A 90 -2.28 19.49 -5.94
CA ASN A 90 -2.80 18.58 -6.96
C ASN A 90 -1.68 17.95 -7.77
N GLY A 91 -1.89 16.71 -8.21
CA GLY A 91 -0.93 15.91 -8.95
C GLY A 91 -0.34 14.79 -8.12
N CYS A 92 0.60 14.04 -8.72
CA CYS A 92 1.25 12.89 -8.10
C CYS A 92 2.66 12.74 -8.66
N THR A 93 3.65 12.84 -7.81
CA THR A 93 5.05 12.50 -8.12
C THR A 93 5.35 11.06 -7.75
N PRO A 94 6.49 10.47 -8.17
CA PRO A 94 6.91 9.16 -7.69
C PRO A 94 6.99 9.04 -6.17
N THR A 95 7.33 10.13 -5.47
CA THR A 95 7.34 10.22 -4.00
C THR A 95 5.96 9.99 -3.39
N ASP A 96 4.92 10.48 -4.04
CA ASP A 96 3.53 10.34 -3.56
C ASP A 96 2.97 8.92 -3.71
N LEU A 97 3.63 8.04 -4.48
CA LEU A 97 3.23 6.65 -4.65
C LEU A 97 3.62 5.75 -3.46
N VAL A 98 4.59 6.16 -2.66
CA VAL A 98 5.17 5.32 -1.59
C VAL A 98 4.12 4.92 -0.56
N PHE A 99 3.38 5.87 -0.04
CA PHE A 99 2.39 5.61 1.03
C PHE A 99 1.17 4.80 0.55
N PRO A 100 0.51 5.12 -0.57
CA PRO A 100 -0.58 4.29 -1.08
C PRO A 100 -0.11 2.87 -1.46
N PHE A 101 1.11 2.69 -1.98
CA PHE A 101 1.67 1.36 -2.22
C PHE A 101 1.79 0.57 -0.91
N PHE A 102 2.21 1.23 0.16
CA PHE A 102 2.29 0.58 1.46
C PHE A 102 0.90 0.15 1.97
N LEU A 103 -0.11 1.01 1.90
CA LEU A 103 -1.49 0.67 2.28
C LEU A 103 -2.09 -0.43 1.40
N PHE A 104 -1.82 -0.41 0.10
CA PHE A 104 -2.20 -1.49 -0.80
C PHE A 104 -1.59 -2.83 -0.35
N MET A 105 -0.28 -2.84 -0.03
CA MET A 105 0.40 -4.05 0.45
C MET A 105 -0.09 -4.50 1.83
N VAL A 106 -0.55 -3.59 2.69
CA VAL A 106 -1.25 -3.95 3.93
C VAL A 106 -2.48 -4.79 3.59
N GLY A 107 -3.28 -4.39 2.61
CA GLY A 107 -4.44 -5.14 2.13
C GLY A 107 -4.06 -6.54 1.60
N VAL A 108 -3.06 -6.64 0.73
CA VAL A 108 -2.54 -7.93 0.23
C VAL A 108 -2.10 -8.81 1.41
N SER A 109 -1.37 -8.22 2.38
CA SER A 109 -0.84 -8.94 3.55
C SER A 109 -1.93 -9.47 4.46
N VAL A 110 -3.08 -8.79 4.58
CA VAL A 110 -4.25 -9.26 5.35
C VAL A 110 -4.72 -10.62 4.81
N ILE A 111 -4.79 -10.78 3.47
CA ILE A 111 -5.16 -12.06 2.85
C ILE A 111 -4.17 -13.16 3.22
N TYR A 112 -2.87 -12.92 3.07
CA TYR A 112 -1.85 -13.93 3.36
C TYR A 112 -1.76 -14.30 4.85
N ALA A 113 -2.06 -13.36 5.75
CA ALA A 113 -2.03 -13.58 7.18
C ALA A 113 -3.31 -14.23 7.76
N MET A 114 -4.48 -13.97 7.16
CA MET A 114 -5.77 -14.28 7.77
C MET A 114 -6.52 -15.43 7.11
N GLU A 115 -6.33 -15.69 5.80
CA GLU A 115 -7.16 -16.65 5.08
C GLU A 115 -7.10 -18.06 5.66
N SER A 116 -5.91 -18.58 5.94
CA SER A 116 -5.74 -19.91 6.56
C SER A 116 -6.33 -20.00 7.98
N LYS A 117 -6.40 -18.87 8.69
CA LYS A 117 -6.92 -18.78 10.06
C LYS A 117 -8.40 -18.50 10.12
N LYS A 118 -8.99 -17.91 9.06
CA LYS A 118 -10.39 -17.52 9.01
C LYS A 118 -11.34 -18.70 9.22
N ALA A 119 -10.97 -19.89 8.75
CA ALA A 119 -11.76 -21.10 8.92
C ALA A 119 -11.53 -21.83 10.26
N THR A 120 -10.35 -21.66 10.88
CA THR A 120 -9.91 -22.47 12.03
C THR A 120 -9.90 -21.72 13.36
N VAL A 121 -9.86 -20.39 13.33
CA VAL A 121 -9.78 -19.54 14.54
C VAL A 121 -10.99 -18.63 14.64
N ALA A 122 -11.57 -18.49 15.83
CA ALA A 122 -12.67 -17.58 16.07
C ALA A 122 -12.33 -16.15 15.63
N HIS A 123 -13.24 -15.52 14.87
CA HIS A 123 -13.03 -14.17 14.33
C HIS A 123 -12.79 -13.14 15.44
N SER A 124 -13.41 -13.28 16.62
CA SER A 124 -13.17 -12.41 17.78
C SER A 124 -11.72 -12.40 18.22
N LYS A 125 -11.06 -13.58 18.29
CA LYS A 125 -9.64 -13.69 18.63
C LYS A 125 -8.73 -13.03 17.58
N LEU A 126 -9.07 -13.15 16.30
CA LEU A 126 -8.34 -12.51 15.21
C LEU A 126 -8.50 -10.99 15.23
N ILE A 127 -9.73 -10.50 15.50
CA ILE A 127 -10.02 -9.06 15.64
C ILE A 127 -9.30 -8.48 16.86
N LEU A 128 -9.31 -9.16 18.00
CA LEU A 128 -8.58 -8.71 19.19
C LEU A 128 -7.06 -8.63 18.94
N LYS A 129 -6.50 -9.60 18.20
CA LYS A 129 -5.10 -9.54 17.78
C LYS A 129 -4.82 -8.35 16.85
N ALA A 130 -5.73 -8.07 15.91
CA ALA A 130 -5.62 -6.91 15.03
C ALA A 130 -5.73 -5.61 15.83
N LEU A 131 -6.66 -5.51 16.80
CA LEU A 131 -6.79 -4.35 17.68
C LEU A 131 -5.52 -4.10 18.49
N LYS A 132 -4.95 -5.15 19.11
CA LYS A 132 -3.67 -5.03 19.85
C LYS A 132 -2.57 -4.46 18.96
N ARG A 133 -2.44 -4.95 17.73
CA ARG A 133 -1.47 -4.44 16.75
C ARG A 133 -1.74 -2.98 16.39
N THR A 134 -3.00 -2.62 16.20
CA THR A 134 -3.42 -1.25 15.92
C THR A 134 -3.03 -0.30 17.05
N VAL A 135 -3.31 -0.66 18.29
CA VAL A 135 -2.94 0.15 19.46
C VAL A 135 -1.42 0.37 19.53
N ILE A 136 -0.63 -0.68 19.32
CA ILE A 136 0.84 -0.55 19.31
C ILE A 136 1.29 0.42 18.21
N LEU A 137 0.73 0.30 16.99
CA LEU A 137 1.07 1.17 15.86
C LEU A 137 0.64 2.63 16.08
N LEU A 138 -0.43 2.89 16.84
CA LEU A 138 -0.85 4.22 17.24
C LEU A 138 0.12 4.83 18.28
N LEU A 139 0.57 4.03 19.23
CA LEU A 139 1.44 4.50 20.31
C LEU A 139 2.86 4.82 19.84
N ILE A 140 3.40 4.11 18.85
CA ILE A 140 4.77 4.31 18.37
C ILE A 140 5.05 5.78 18.01
N PRO A 141 4.32 6.44 17.08
CA PRO A 141 4.64 7.82 16.70
C PRO A 141 4.43 8.81 17.85
N TRP A 142 3.42 8.59 18.69
CA TRP A 142 3.16 9.47 19.83
C TRP A 142 4.29 9.41 20.87
N VAL A 143 4.74 8.20 21.21
CA VAL A 143 5.89 8.01 22.10
C VAL A 143 7.17 8.58 21.45
N THR A 144 7.36 8.34 20.15
CA THR A 144 8.52 8.88 19.41
C THR A 144 8.53 10.41 19.44
N GLN A 145 7.39 11.06 19.22
CA GLN A 145 7.29 12.52 19.27
C GLN A 145 7.65 13.06 20.67
N LEU A 146 7.12 12.45 21.73
CA LEU A 146 7.44 12.85 23.10
C LEU A 146 8.92 12.66 23.46
N ILE A 147 9.60 11.69 22.88
CA ILE A 147 11.05 11.48 23.05
C ILE A 147 11.86 12.57 22.34
N PHE A 148 11.49 12.92 21.10
CA PHE A 148 12.26 13.90 20.31
C PHE A 148 11.90 15.34 20.61
N HIS A 149 10.70 15.59 21.10
CA HIS A 149 10.17 16.91 21.42
C HIS A 149 9.50 16.94 22.80
N PRO A 150 10.29 16.74 23.88
CA PRO A 150 9.75 16.64 25.23
C PRO A 150 9.06 17.95 25.68
N ASP A 151 9.52 19.10 25.17
CA ASP A 151 8.97 20.41 25.51
C ASP A 151 7.54 20.64 25.00
N ASP A 152 7.13 19.91 23.95
CA ASP A 152 5.76 20.01 23.43
C ASP A 152 4.72 19.37 24.36
N GLY A 153 5.13 18.37 25.13
CA GLY A 153 4.25 17.63 26.03
C GLY A 153 3.07 16.97 25.28
N LEU A 154 2.01 16.67 26.03
CA LEU A 154 0.77 16.12 25.45
C LEU A 154 -0.08 17.20 24.77
N ALA A 155 0.11 18.47 25.07
CA ALA A 155 -0.72 19.57 24.58
C ALA A 155 -0.54 19.80 23.05
N HIS A 156 0.65 19.52 22.52
CA HIS A 156 0.99 19.69 21.10
C HIS A 156 1.34 18.36 20.41
N LEU A 157 0.80 17.26 20.95
CA LEU A 157 0.99 15.93 20.37
C LEU A 157 0.17 15.78 19.09
N ARG A 158 0.83 15.63 17.93
CA ARG A 158 0.13 15.36 16.66
C ARG A 158 -0.55 13.98 16.73
N LEU A 159 -1.89 13.97 16.62
CA LEU A 159 -2.69 12.73 16.70
C LEU A 159 -2.77 11.99 15.35
N PRO A 160 -3.05 12.65 14.21
CA PRO A 160 -2.96 12.03 12.89
C PRO A 160 -1.50 11.71 12.51
N GLY A 161 -1.31 11.00 11.40
CA GLY A 161 0.01 10.70 10.85
C GLY A 161 0.02 9.38 10.09
N VAL A 162 1.16 9.06 9.49
CA VAL A 162 1.32 7.90 8.61
C VAL A 162 1.03 6.57 9.34
N LEU A 163 1.67 6.33 10.51
CA LEU A 163 1.43 5.09 11.27
C LEU A 163 0.03 5.01 11.87
N PRO A 164 -0.55 6.08 12.44
CA PRO A 164 -1.95 6.09 12.85
C PRO A 164 -2.91 5.76 11.72
N ARG A 165 -2.72 6.33 10.52
CA ARG A 165 -3.55 5.97 9.36
C ARG A 165 -3.38 4.51 8.96
N ILE A 166 -2.15 3.99 8.89
CA ILE A 166 -1.89 2.57 8.61
C ILE A 166 -2.58 1.69 9.63
N ALA A 167 -2.52 2.05 10.92
CA ALA A 167 -3.12 1.28 12.01
C ALA A 167 -4.64 1.19 11.88
N LEU A 168 -5.31 2.32 11.64
CA LEU A 168 -6.76 2.40 11.47
C LEU A 168 -7.21 1.64 10.20
N VAL A 169 -6.54 1.88 9.08
CA VAL A 169 -6.83 1.21 7.80
C VAL A 169 -6.63 -0.29 7.93
N TYR A 170 -5.54 -0.76 8.54
CA TYR A 170 -5.29 -2.17 8.79
C TYR A 170 -6.41 -2.81 9.63
N PHE A 171 -6.84 -2.15 10.71
CA PHE A 171 -7.89 -2.66 11.58
C PHE A 171 -9.22 -2.78 10.83
N ILE A 172 -9.66 -1.69 10.21
CA ILE A 172 -10.94 -1.65 9.48
C ILE A 172 -10.93 -2.67 8.34
N ALA A 173 -9.87 -2.70 7.53
CA ALA A 173 -9.74 -3.65 6.42
C ALA A 173 -9.74 -5.11 6.90
N THR A 174 -9.08 -5.41 8.05
CA THR A 174 -9.08 -6.75 8.65
C THR A 174 -10.47 -7.15 9.14
N VAL A 175 -11.19 -6.25 9.83
CA VAL A 175 -12.56 -6.51 10.29
C VAL A 175 -13.50 -6.75 9.10
N LEU A 176 -13.42 -5.90 8.07
CA LEU A 176 -14.20 -6.08 6.84
C LEU A 176 -13.87 -7.41 6.15
N TYR A 177 -12.58 -7.80 6.08
CA TYR A 177 -12.20 -9.08 5.51
C TYR A 177 -12.77 -10.27 6.26
N LEU A 178 -12.76 -10.24 7.58
CA LEU A 178 -13.25 -11.34 8.43
C LEU A 178 -14.77 -11.43 8.44
N LYS A 179 -15.49 -10.30 8.44
CA LYS A 179 -16.94 -10.23 8.66
C LYS A 179 -17.78 -10.12 7.40
N THR A 180 -17.21 -9.78 6.25
CA THR A 180 -17.98 -9.54 5.03
C THR A 180 -17.56 -10.46 3.89
N SER A 181 -18.47 -10.63 2.90
CA SER A 181 -18.21 -11.32 1.66
C SER A 181 -17.34 -10.48 0.71
N GLN A 182 -16.72 -11.09 -0.29
CA GLN A 182 -16.00 -10.35 -1.33
C GLN A 182 -16.91 -9.34 -2.05
N LYS A 183 -18.13 -9.74 -2.40
CA LYS A 183 -19.12 -8.87 -3.06
C LYS A 183 -19.46 -7.65 -2.20
N THR A 184 -19.61 -7.85 -0.90
CA THR A 184 -19.89 -6.74 0.05
C THR A 184 -18.71 -5.77 0.11
N ARG A 185 -17.46 -6.27 0.13
CA ARG A 185 -16.26 -5.42 0.11
C ARG A 185 -16.12 -4.64 -1.18
N ASP A 186 -16.48 -5.24 -2.33
CA ASP A 186 -16.47 -4.55 -3.62
C ASP A 186 -17.50 -3.38 -3.61
N TRP A 187 -18.68 -3.57 -3.00
CA TRP A 187 -19.65 -2.48 -2.81
C TRP A 187 -19.18 -1.42 -1.81
N ILE A 188 -18.54 -1.82 -0.70
CA ILE A 188 -17.98 -0.88 0.27
C ILE A 188 -16.86 -0.04 -0.40
N PHE A 189 -16.02 -0.66 -1.23
CA PHE A 189 -15.00 0.02 -2.00
C PHE A 189 -15.62 1.10 -2.91
N ALA A 190 -16.61 0.74 -3.71
CA ALA A 190 -17.29 1.68 -4.60
C ALA A 190 -18.00 2.80 -3.80
N ALA A 191 -18.73 2.45 -2.73
CA ALA A 191 -19.41 3.40 -1.88
C ALA A 191 -18.45 4.36 -1.17
N ALA A 192 -17.29 3.89 -0.72
CA ALA A 192 -16.27 4.73 -0.10
C ALA A 192 -15.72 5.77 -1.10
N LEU A 193 -15.42 5.37 -2.34
CA LEU A 193 -14.90 6.29 -3.35
C LEU A 193 -15.95 7.30 -3.82
N ILE A 194 -17.17 6.84 -4.13
CA ILE A 194 -18.25 7.71 -4.61
C ILE A 194 -18.74 8.62 -3.47
N GLY A 195 -18.94 8.07 -2.28
CA GLY A 195 -19.39 8.84 -1.12
C GLY A 195 -18.39 9.92 -0.71
N TYR A 196 -17.08 9.58 -0.71
CA TYR A 196 -16.03 10.56 -0.46
C TYR A 196 -16.00 11.68 -1.50
N PHE A 197 -16.10 11.33 -2.78
CA PHE A 197 -16.21 12.31 -3.87
C PHE A 197 -17.41 13.23 -3.67
N ILE A 198 -18.60 12.69 -3.34
CA ILE A 198 -19.80 13.48 -3.09
C ILE A 198 -19.60 14.42 -1.90
N ILE A 199 -19.04 13.92 -0.78
CA ILE A 199 -18.78 14.73 0.41
C ILE A 199 -17.85 15.91 0.11
N MET A 200 -16.75 15.66 -0.61
CA MET A 200 -15.73 16.67 -0.86
C MET A 200 -16.13 17.68 -1.93
N THR A 201 -16.99 17.29 -2.88
CA THR A 201 -17.29 18.12 -4.07
C THR A 201 -18.64 18.83 -3.99
N PHE A 202 -19.61 18.26 -3.28
CA PHE A 202 -21.00 18.77 -3.31
C PHE A 202 -21.52 19.24 -1.95
N ILE A 203 -20.93 18.81 -0.83
CA ILE A 203 -21.41 19.22 0.50
C ILE A 203 -20.71 20.54 0.89
N PRO A 204 -21.50 21.63 1.12
CA PRO A 204 -20.95 22.90 1.57
C PRO A 204 -20.21 22.78 2.90
N VAL A 205 -19.04 23.38 3.00
CA VAL A 205 -18.26 23.38 4.25
C VAL A 205 -18.86 24.40 5.23
N PRO A 206 -19.18 24.01 6.48
CA PRO A 206 -19.70 24.94 7.47
C PRO A 206 -18.75 26.12 7.73
N GLY A 207 -19.29 27.33 7.67
CA GLY A 207 -18.53 28.58 7.81
C GLY A 207 -17.90 29.11 6.51
N VAL A 208 -17.83 28.29 5.44
CA VAL A 208 -17.37 28.68 4.11
C VAL A 208 -18.55 28.90 3.14
N GLY A 209 -19.59 28.04 3.26
CA GLY A 209 -20.84 28.18 2.51
C GLY A 209 -20.86 27.49 1.14
N TYR A 210 -19.73 26.95 0.67
CA TYR A 210 -19.61 26.15 -0.56
C TYR A 210 -18.62 25.01 -0.40
N ALA A 211 -18.70 23.99 -1.26
CA ALA A 211 -17.74 22.90 -1.30
C ALA A 211 -16.48 23.34 -2.06
N ASN A 212 -15.31 23.00 -1.54
CA ASN A 212 -14.03 23.30 -2.17
C ASN A 212 -12.95 22.26 -1.78
N LEU A 213 -11.83 22.28 -2.49
CA LEU A 213 -10.70 21.38 -2.29
C LEU A 213 -9.44 22.11 -1.82
N GLU A 214 -9.57 23.38 -1.42
CA GLU A 214 -8.44 24.18 -0.93
C GLU A 214 -7.87 23.61 0.39
N PRO A 215 -6.56 23.72 0.63
CA PRO A 215 -5.91 23.10 1.78
C PRO A 215 -6.59 23.40 3.12
N GLU A 216 -6.90 24.66 3.37
CA GLU A 216 -7.35 25.13 4.68
C GLU A 216 -8.86 25.09 4.88
N THR A 217 -9.62 25.11 3.78
CA THR A 217 -11.05 25.37 3.81
C THR A 217 -11.90 24.19 3.33
N ASN A 218 -11.28 23.08 2.91
CA ASN A 218 -12.01 21.88 2.49
C ASN A 218 -12.70 21.16 3.66
N MET A 219 -13.63 20.27 3.37
CA MET A 219 -14.41 19.50 4.36
C MET A 219 -13.50 18.67 5.28
N GLY A 220 -12.42 18.08 4.78
CA GLY A 220 -11.46 17.32 5.58
C GLY A 220 -10.79 18.19 6.62
N ALA A 221 -10.27 19.34 6.22
CA ALA A 221 -9.64 20.32 7.12
C ALA A 221 -10.61 20.83 8.20
N TRP A 222 -11.88 21.05 7.83
CA TRP A 222 -12.91 21.45 8.79
C TRP A 222 -13.15 20.35 9.84
N ILE A 223 -13.30 19.08 9.44
CA ILE A 223 -13.49 17.94 10.35
C ILE A 223 -12.25 17.75 11.24
N ASP A 224 -11.04 17.87 10.67
CA ASP A 224 -9.80 17.69 11.43
C ASP A 224 -9.68 18.73 12.56
N ARG A 225 -9.98 20.00 12.30
CA ARG A 225 -10.02 21.05 13.33
C ARG A 225 -11.10 20.80 14.39
N LEU A 226 -12.24 20.27 13.98
CA LEU A 226 -13.34 19.98 14.91
C LEU A 226 -12.99 18.81 15.85
N VAL A 227 -12.33 17.78 15.35
CA VAL A 227 -12.06 16.54 16.10
C VAL A 227 -10.75 16.60 16.87
N PHE A 228 -9.69 17.08 16.23
CA PHE A 228 -8.33 17.03 16.78
C PHE A 228 -7.89 18.36 17.40
N THR A 229 -8.54 19.47 17.12
CA THR A 229 -8.10 20.84 17.40
C THR A 229 -6.78 21.22 16.67
N PRO A 230 -6.49 22.50 16.46
CA PRO A 230 -5.28 22.96 15.76
C PRO A 230 -3.96 22.46 16.37
N ASP A 231 -3.90 22.33 17.70
CA ASP A 231 -2.69 21.94 18.43
C ASP A 231 -2.27 20.48 18.20
N HIS A 232 -3.19 19.64 17.75
CA HIS A 232 -2.96 18.22 17.50
C HIS A 232 -2.84 17.87 16.02
N LEU A 233 -2.82 18.86 15.12
CA LEU A 233 -2.65 18.69 13.68
C LEU A 233 -1.17 18.83 13.26
N TRP A 234 -0.95 18.72 11.96
CA TRP A 234 0.37 18.88 11.35
C TRP A 234 0.93 20.29 11.61
N ARG A 235 2.13 20.36 12.17
CA ARG A 235 2.76 21.59 12.64
C ARG A 235 2.97 22.67 11.58
N GLU A 236 3.15 22.27 10.32
CA GLU A 236 3.40 23.23 9.25
C GLU A 236 2.10 23.97 8.82
N SER A 237 0.94 23.36 9.04
CA SER A 237 -0.35 23.94 8.63
C SER A 237 -1.18 24.46 9.80
N HIS A 238 -1.25 23.73 10.92
CA HIS A 238 -2.15 23.93 12.06
C HIS A 238 -3.66 23.95 11.70
N THR A 239 -3.99 23.83 10.41
CA THR A 239 -5.36 23.99 9.89
C THR A 239 -5.90 22.72 9.25
N TRP A 240 -5.02 21.85 8.75
CA TRP A 240 -5.34 20.59 8.11
C TRP A 240 -4.20 19.58 8.31
N ASP A 241 -4.49 18.30 8.06
CA ASP A 241 -3.50 17.23 8.17
C ASP A 241 -3.58 16.31 6.93
N PRO A 242 -2.44 16.01 6.25
CA PRO A 242 -2.42 15.11 5.09
C PRO A 242 -2.86 13.68 5.45
N GLU A 243 -2.81 13.31 6.72
CA GLU A 243 -3.35 12.07 7.27
C GLU A 243 -4.63 12.30 8.10
N GLY A 244 -5.44 13.29 7.76
CA GLY A 244 -6.68 13.65 8.43
C GLY A 244 -7.75 12.56 8.45
N LEU A 245 -8.76 12.76 9.28
CA LEU A 245 -9.77 11.72 9.58
C LEU A 245 -10.60 11.33 8.37
N LEU A 246 -11.12 12.32 7.62
CA LEU A 246 -12.02 12.07 6.49
C LEU A 246 -11.30 11.30 5.36
N GLY A 247 -10.03 11.63 5.07
CA GLY A 247 -9.19 10.93 4.10
C GLY A 247 -8.90 9.46 4.45
N THR A 248 -9.21 9.03 5.67
CA THR A 248 -9.12 7.61 6.06
C THR A 248 -10.15 6.73 5.34
N ILE A 249 -11.30 7.28 4.93
CA ILE A 249 -12.33 6.54 4.17
C ILE A 249 -11.75 6.01 2.84
N PRO A 250 -11.23 6.85 1.93
CA PRO A 250 -10.61 6.36 0.70
C PRO A 250 -9.28 5.63 0.94
N ALA A 251 -8.57 5.89 2.04
CA ALA A 251 -7.40 5.09 2.42
C ALA A 251 -7.77 3.63 2.75
N VAL A 252 -8.92 3.38 3.39
CA VAL A 252 -9.48 2.03 3.57
C VAL A 252 -9.79 1.40 2.21
N ALA A 253 -10.33 2.15 1.26
CA ALA A 253 -10.56 1.65 -0.10
C ALA A 253 -9.23 1.21 -0.76
N THR A 254 -8.12 1.92 -0.57
CA THR A 254 -6.80 1.48 -1.05
C THR A 254 -6.42 0.10 -0.49
N ALA A 255 -6.65 -0.16 0.79
CA ALA A 255 -6.40 -1.48 1.39
C ALA A 255 -7.39 -2.54 0.88
N LEU A 256 -8.66 -2.20 0.66
CA LEU A 256 -9.63 -3.12 0.05
C LEU A 256 -9.25 -3.50 -1.38
N PHE A 257 -8.69 -2.56 -2.15
CA PHE A 257 -8.10 -2.85 -3.45
C PHE A 257 -6.97 -3.89 -3.32
N GLY A 258 -6.04 -3.70 -2.38
CA GLY A 258 -5.00 -4.67 -2.06
C GLY A 258 -5.55 -6.04 -1.64
N ILE A 259 -6.62 -6.08 -0.84
CA ILE A 259 -7.34 -7.31 -0.46
C ILE A 259 -7.87 -8.02 -1.72
N ARG A 260 -8.43 -7.28 -2.67
CA ARG A 260 -8.96 -7.84 -3.92
C ARG A 260 -7.86 -8.49 -4.75
N VAL A 261 -6.73 -7.79 -4.93
CA VAL A 261 -5.57 -8.31 -5.68
C VAL A 261 -4.92 -9.49 -4.94
N GLY A 262 -4.78 -9.42 -3.61
CA GLY A 262 -4.27 -10.54 -2.81
C GLY A 262 -5.14 -11.79 -2.90
N SER A 263 -6.47 -11.63 -2.91
CA SER A 263 -7.41 -12.74 -3.12
C SER A 263 -7.26 -13.37 -4.51
N TRP A 264 -7.00 -12.54 -5.54
CA TRP A 264 -6.75 -13.01 -6.90
C TRP A 264 -5.43 -13.80 -6.99
N LEU A 265 -4.34 -13.29 -6.43
CA LEU A 265 -3.05 -13.98 -6.40
C LEU A 265 -3.14 -15.34 -5.72
N LYS A 266 -3.97 -15.47 -4.68
CA LYS A 266 -4.12 -16.70 -3.90
C LYS A 266 -5.09 -17.71 -4.51
N CYS A 267 -5.80 -17.35 -5.58
CA CYS A 267 -6.68 -18.27 -6.31
C CYS A 267 -5.87 -19.44 -6.86
N LYS A 268 -6.22 -20.67 -6.48
CA LYS A 268 -5.52 -21.90 -6.91
C LYS A 268 -5.97 -22.40 -8.29
N ASP A 269 -7.16 -21.99 -8.73
CA ASP A 269 -7.80 -22.48 -9.95
C ASP A 269 -7.28 -21.77 -11.22
N ARG A 270 -6.30 -20.91 -11.10
CA ARG A 270 -5.75 -20.11 -12.21
C ARG A 270 -4.25 -20.25 -12.29
N ASP A 271 -3.78 -20.36 -13.52
CA ASP A 271 -2.36 -20.36 -13.84
C ASP A 271 -1.71 -19.01 -13.50
N ASP A 272 -0.46 -19.03 -13.11
CA ASP A 272 0.27 -17.83 -12.66
C ASP A 272 0.44 -16.80 -13.77
N GLN A 273 0.56 -17.24 -15.04
CA GLN A 273 0.56 -16.34 -16.19
C GLN A 273 -0.78 -15.64 -16.37
N VAL A 274 -1.88 -16.38 -16.22
CA VAL A 274 -3.24 -15.82 -16.30
C VAL A 274 -3.46 -14.79 -15.18
N LYS A 275 -2.99 -15.10 -13.96
CA LYS A 275 -3.06 -14.15 -12.84
C LYS A 275 -2.32 -12.85 -13.16
N THR A 276 -1.10 -12.98 -13.67
CA THR A 276 -0.25 -11.84 -14.03
C THR A 276 -0.87 -10.98 -15.12
N ASN A 277 -1.36 -11.59 -16.19
CA ASN A 277 -2.00 -10.88 -17.30
C ASN A 277 -3.23 -10.07 -16.83
N TRP A 278 -4.08 -10.66 -16.00
CA TRP A 278 -5.24 -9.95 -15.44
C TRP A 278 -4.83 -8.82 -14.49
N MET A 279 -3.77 -9.01 -13.70
CA MET A 279 -3.26 -7.94 -12.84
C MET A 279 -2.74 -6.75 -13.66
N PHE A 280 -2.01 -6.98 -14.75
CA PHE A 280 -1.61 -5.91 -15.67
C PHE A 280 -2.82 -5.22 -16.30
N THR A 281 -3.77 -6.00 -16.81
CA THR A 281 -4.97 -5.47 -17.46
C THR A 281 -5.79 -4.60 -16.52
N TYR A 282 -6.15 -5.13 -15.34
CA TYR A 282 -6.93 -4.35 -14.36
C TYR A 282 -6.13 -3.21 -13.74
N GLY A 283 -4.81 -3.37 -13.59
CA GLY A 283 -3.94 -2.29 -13.15
C GLY A 283 -3.97 -1.12 -14.13
N VAL A 284 -3.81 -1.37 -15.42
CA VAL A 284 -3.89 -0.34 -16.48
C VAL A 284 -5.28 0.29 -16.53
N LEU A 285 -6.35 -0.50 -16.48
CA LEU A 285 -7.72 0.03 -16.46
C LEU A 285 -7.98 0.92 -15.25
N ALA A 286 -7.45 0.56 -14.08
CA ALA A 286 -7.58 1.38 -12.88
C ALA A 286 -6.80 2.70 -12.99
N VAL A 287 -5.59 2.68 -13.57
CA VAL A 287 -4.82 3.90 -13.87
C VAL A 287 -5.62 4.81 -14.81
N ILE A 288 -6.14 4.28 -15.91
CA ILE A 288 -6.95 5.05 -16.87
C ILE A 288 -8.20 5.63 -16.19
N ALA A 289 -8.90 4.83 -15.38
CA ALA A 289 -10.07 5.29 -14.64
C ALA A 289 -9.71 6.40 -13.64
N GLY A 290 -8.56 6.30 -12.96
CA GLY A 290 -8.04 7.34 -12.09
C GLY A 290 -7.74 8.64 -12.83
N LEU A 291 -7.10 8.57 -14.01
CA LEU A 291 -6.81 9.72 -14.86
C LEU A 291 -8.09 10.35 -15.45
N ILE A 292 -9.09 9.56 -15.82
CA ILE A 292 -10.40 10.10 -16.25
C ILE A 292 -11.10 10.79 -15.08
N TRP A 293 -11.04 10.22 -13.88
CA TRP A 293 -11.66 10.85 -12.71
C TRP A 293 -10.93 12.11 -12.26
N ASP A 294 -9.63 12.23 -12.54
CA ASP A 294 -8.80 13.42 -12.28
C ASP A 294 -9.40 14.70 -12.92
N LEU A 295 -10.07 14.56 -14.06
CA LEU A 295 -10.75 15.67 -14.74
C LEU A 295 -11.86 16.32 -13.90
N PHE A 296 -12.43 15.60 -12.94
CA PHE A 296 -13.56 16.03 -12.09
C PHE A 296 -13.19 16.12 -10.60
N PHE A 297 -12.23 15.32 -10.17
CA PHE A 297 -11.75 15.24 -8.82
C PHE A 297 -10.24 15.04 -8.85
N PRO A 298 -9.45 16.12 -8.75
CA PRO A 298 -8.02 16.09 -8.96
C PRO A 298 -7.30 15.02 -8.15
N ILE A 299 -6.31 14.37 -8.74
CA ILE A 299 -5.41 13.46 -8.06
C ILE A 299 -4.67 14.26 -6.99
N ASN A 300 -4.93 13.94 -5.72
CA ASN A 300 -4.37 14.65 -4.58
C ASN A 300 -4.09 13.69 -3.43
N LYS A 301 -2.82 13.59 -3.03
CA LYS A 301 -2.37 12.73 -1.94
C LYS A 301 -2.83 13.25 -0.58
N ALA A 302 -2.76 14.55 -0.32
CA ALA A 302 -3.10 15.13 0.97
C ALA A 302 -4.59 14.92 1.31
N LEU A 303 -5.46 15.01 0.30
CA LEU A 303 -6.88 14.70 0.43
C LEU A 303 -7.18 13.20 0.30
N TRP A 304 -6.26 12.41 -0.26
CA TRP A 304 -6.47 11.00 -0.59
C TRP A 304 -7.67 10.79 -1.52
N THR A 305 -7.77 11.60 -2.58
CA THR A 305 -8.93 11.63 -3.47
C THR A 305 -9.23 10.26 -4.10
N SER A 306 -10.48 10.07 -4.53
CA SER A 306 -10.91 8.80 -5.16
C SER A 306 -10.16 8.52 -6.47
N SER A 307 -9.85 9.55 -7.25
CA SER A 307 -8.96 9.49 -8.41
C SER A 307 -7.55 9.02 -8.05
N PHE A 308 -6.99 9.54 -6.95
CA PHE A 308 -5.69 9.12 -6.41
C PHE A 308 -5.69 7.65 -6.01
N VAL A 309 -6.77 7.14 -5.38
CA VAL A 309 -6.89 5.72 -4.99
C VAL A 309 -6.87 4.81 -6.21
N LEU A 310 -7.62 5.12 -7.27
CA LEU A 310 -7.64 4.31 -8.50
C LEU A 310 -6.29 4.37 -9.23
N TYR A 311 -5.74 5.56 -9.38
CA TYR A 311 -4.46 5.78 -10.04
C TYR A 311 -3.33 5.02 -9.34
N THR A 312 -3.16 5.24 -8.04
CA THR A 312 -2.08 4.63 -7.26
C THR A 312 -2.30 3.13 -7.02
N GLY A 313 -3.56 2.69 -6.81
CA GLY A 313 -3.93 1.29 -6.70
C GLY A 313 -3.67 0.51 -8.00
N GLY A 314 -3.93 1.13 -9.14
CA GLY A 314 -3.58 0.60 -10.46
C GLY A 314 -2.07 0.43 -10.63
N LEU A 315 -1.29 1.47 -10.34
CA LEU A 315 0.18 1.41 -10.39
C LEU A 315 0.77 0.40 -9.40
N ALA A 316 0.23 0.30 -8.17
CA ALA A 316 0.62 -0.71 -7.19
C ALA A 316 0.35 -2.13 -7.69
N THR A 317 -0.78 -2.34 -8.38
CA THR A 317 -1.14 -3.63 -8.97
C THR A 317 -0.18 -4.00 -10.10
N ILE A 318 0.18 -3.05 -10.98
CA ILE A 318 1.17 -3.24 -12.05
C ILE A 318 2.54 -3.55 -11.44
N GLY A 319 2.99 -2.79 -10.45
CA GLY A 319 4.27 -3.00 -9.77
C GLY A 319 4.36 -4.37 -9.09
N LEU A 320 3.27 -4.80 -8.42
CA LEU A 320 3.20 -6.13 -7.81
C LEU A 320 3.13 -7.23 -8.89
N ALA A 321 2.40 -7.03 -9.99
CA ALA A 321 2.35 -7.97 -11.11
C ALA A 321 3.73 -8.17 -11.74
N LEU A 322 4.48 -7.08 -11.97
CA LEU A 322 5.85 -7.12 -12.48
C LEU A 322 6.77 -7.89 -11.52
N SER A 323 6.71 -7.57 -10.22
CA SER A 323 7.49 -8.25 -9.19
C SER A 323 7.16 -9.75 -9.13
N TYR A 324 5.86 -10.08 -9.17
CA TYR A 324 5.38 -11.47 -9.16
C TYR A 324 5.84 -12.23 -10.39
N TRP A 325 5.68 -11.65 -11.58
CA TRP A 325 6.10 -12.27 -12.82
C TRP A 325 7.62 -12.52 -12.85
N LEU A 326 8.43 -11.52 -12.51
CA LEU A 326 9.90 -11.66 -12.53
C LEU A 326 10.40 -12.68 -11.49
N ILE A 327 9.89 -12.62 -10.26
CA ILE A 327 10.48 -13.33 -9.11
C ILE A 327 9.85 -14.70 -8.90
N ASP A 328 8.50 -14.78 -8.88
CA ASP A 328 7.81 -16.02 -8.53
C ASP A 328 7.51 -16.88 -9.78
N VAL A 329 7.25 -16.26 -10.96
CA VAL A 329 6.96 -16.96 -12.19
C VAL A 329 8.24 -17.27 -12.99
N GLN A 330 9.07 -16.25 -13.28
CA GLN A 330 10.30 -16.41 -14.06
C GLN A 330 11.51 -16.87 -13.23
N GLY A 331 11.45 -16.75 -11.91
CA GLY A 331 12.51 -17.22 -11.02
C GLY A 331 13.73 -16.30 -10.90
N TYR A 332 13.68 -15.05 -11.37
CA TYR A 332 14.78 -14.08 -11.24
C TYR A 332 14.94 -13.60 -9.79
N LYS A 333 15.80 -14.27 -9.01
CA LYS A 333 16.00 -13.98 -7.59
C LYS A 333 17.29 -13.23 -7.25
N ARG A 334 18.18 -13.02 -8.24
CA ARG A 334 19.54 -12.49 -8.01
C ARG A 334 19.56 -11.13 -7.33
N PHE A 335 18.63 -10.24 -7.68
CA PHE A 335 18.56 -8.86 -7.18
C PHE A 335 17.54 -8.65 -6.05
N THR A 336 16.93 -9.71 -5.54
CA THR A 336 15.87 -9.60 -4.53
C THR A 336 16.40 -9.37 -3.12
N TYR A 337 17.62 -9.80 -2.82
CA TYR A 337 18.17 -9.84 -1.48
C TYR A 337 18.15 -8.50 -0.74
N PRO A 338 18.59 -7.36 -1.31
CA PRO A 338 18.55 -6.07 -0.61
C PRO A 338 17.13 -5.66 -0.19
N PHE A 339 16.16 -5.90 -1.08
CA PHE A 339 14.76 -5.56 -0.83
C PHE A 339 14.10 -6.51 0.18
N VAL A 340 14.45 -7.80 0.16
CA VAL A 340 13.96 -8.76 1.16
C VAL A 340 14.43 -8.39 2.56
N VAL A 341 15.64 -7.88 2.72
CA VAL A 341 16.16 -7.40 4.00
C VAL A 341 15.25 -6.31 4.58
N PHE A 342 14.91 -5.27 3.81
CA PHE A 342 13.94 -4.25 4.23
C PHE A 342 12.52 -4.82 4.40
N GLY A 343 12.06 -5.60 3.45
CA GLY A 343 10.68 -6.12 3.42
C GLY A 343 10.32 -7.03 4.59
N THR A 344 11.30 -7.68 5.22
CA THR A 344 11.08 -8.58 6.37
C THR A 344 10.74 -7.84 7.66
N ASN A 345 11.25 -6.62 7.85
CA ASN A 345 11.04 -5.78 9.02
C ASN A 345 10.61 -4.35 8.63
N ALA A 346 9.67 -4.23 7.69
CA ALA A 346 9.30 -2.96 7.08
C ALA A 346 8.89 -1.85 8.07
N ILE A 347 8.11 -2.19 9.11
CA ILE A 347 7.70 -1.23 10.14
C ILE A 347 8.89 -0.78 10.99
N THR A 348 9.79 -1.70 11.34
CA THR A 348 11.01 -1.38 12.08
C THR A 348 11.92 -0.47 11.26
N ALA A 349 12.09 -0.74 9.98
CA ALA A 349 12.86 0.13 9.07
C ALA A 349 12.25 1.53 8.97
N TYR A 350 10.90 1.62 8.88
CA TYR A 350 10.19 2.90 8.93
C TYR A 350 10.44 3.68 10.22
N VAL A 351 10.30 3.02 11.37
CA VAL A 351 10.53 3.70 12.67
C VAL A 351 11.98 4.17 12.79
N LEU A 352 12.93 3.31 12.43
CA LEU A 352 14.35 3.64 12.48
C LEU A 352 14.75 4.74 11.48
N SER A 353 14.02 4.92 10.37
CA SER A 353 14.28 6.03 9.44
C SER A 353 14.01 7.40 10.08
N GLY A 354 13.12 7.50 11.05
CA GLY A 354 12.98 8.73 11.84
C GLY A 354 14.08 8.93 12.88
N PHE A 355 14.59 7.85 13.48
CA PHE A 355 15.60 7.92 14.54
C PHE A 355 17.02 8.14 14.00
N ILE A 356 17.45 7.36 13.03
CA ILE A 356 18.84 7.35 12.57
C ILE A 356 19.27 8.69 11.97
N PRO A 357 18.53 9.33 11.05
CA PRO A 357 18.88 10.65 10.54
C PRO A 357 18.93 11.72 11.63
N HIS A 358 17.99 11.68 12.60
CA HIS A 358 17.99 12.60 13.73
C HIS A 358 19.29 12.51 14.52
N TYR A 359 19.73 11.31 14.93
CA TYR A 359 20.98 11.15 15.66
C TYR A 359 22.21 11.42 14.79
N MET A 360 22.18 11.09 13.50
CA MET A 360 23.25 11.45 12.56
C MET A 360 23.41 12.98 12.46
N GLY A 361 22.33 13.75 12.52
CA GLY A 361 22.36 15.23 12.54
C GLY A 361 23.03 15.80 13.80
N MET A 362 23.00 15.07 14.93
CA MET A 362 23.65 15.48 16.17
C MET A 362 25.17 15.25 16.15
N ILE A 363 25.66 14.30 15.34
CA ILE A 363 27.11 14.01 15.24
C ILE A 363 27.81 15.17 14.54
N LYS A 364 28.80 15.76 15.22
CA LYS A 364 29.64 16.83 14.67
C LYS A 364 31.05 16.32 14.43
N ILE A 365 31.58 16.59 13.24
CA ILE A 365 32.97 16.28 12.82
C ILE A 365 33.65 17.64 12.60
N GLY A 366 34.62 17.98 13.45
CA GLY A 366 35.26 19.29 13.37
C GLY A 366 34.30 20.49 13.55
N GLY A 367 33.21 20.33 14.28
CA GLY A 367 32.19 21.37 14.49
C GLY A 367 31.09 21.42 13.43
N HIS A 368 31.21 20.67 12.33
CA HIS A 368 30.28 20.60 11.22
C HIS A 368 29.44 19.31 11.25
N SER A 369 28.21 19.33 10.71
CA SER A 369 27.40 18.12 10.58
C SER A 369 28.02 17.11 9.60
N ILE A 370 27.60 15.85 9.68
CA ILE A 370 28.00 14.81 8.72
C ILE A 370 27.73 15.29 7.26
N TYR A 371 26.57 15.91 7.02
CA TYR A 371 26.23 16.45 5.72
C TYR A 371 27.23 17.52 5.25
N GLN A 372 27.54 18.50 6.11
CA GLN A 372 28.48 19.59 5.81
C GLN A 372 29.92 19.11 5.61
N THR A 373 30.30 18.00 6.23
CA THR A 373 31.67 17.48 6.16
C THR A 373 31.87 16.51 4.99
N LEU A 374 30.91 15.62 4.75
CA LEU A 374 31.10 14.52 3.79
C LEU A 374 30.47 14.78 2.41
N PHE A 375 29.47 15.65 2.30
CA PHE A 375 28.72 15.80 1.05
C PHE A 375 28.77 17.22 0.48
N ALA A 376 28.47 18.24 1.27
CA ALA A 376 28.36 19.62 0.80
C ALA A 376 29.64 20.16 0.11
N PRO A 377 30.87 19.81 0.53
CA PRO A 377 32.08 20.34 -0.13
C PRO A 377 32.36 19.72 -1.50
N TYR A 378 31.81 18.54 -1.80
CA TYR A 378 32.17 17.73 -2.97
C TYR A 378 31.10 17.69 -4.06
N PHE A 379 29.87 18.09 -3.74
CA PHE A 379 28.73 17.99 -4.66
C PHE A 379 27.95 19.30 -4.72
N SER A 380 27.25 19.53 -5.84
CA SER A 380 26.25 20.60 -5.90
C SER A 380 25.14 20.36 -4.85
N PRO A 381 24.45 21.39 -4.36
CA PRO A 381 23.46 21.25 -3.26
C PRO A 381 22.45 20.14 -3.49
N VAL A 382 21.88 20.01 -4.71
CA VAL A 382 20.92 18.96 -5.07
C VAL A 382 21.54 17.57 -5.07
N ASN A 383 22.77 17.42 -5.62
CA ASN A 383 23.49 16.16 -5.62
C ASN A 383 23.94 15.76 -4.22
N ALA A 384 24.40 16.71 -3.40
CA ALA A 384 24.78 16.46 -2.01
C ALA A 384 23.59 15.94 -1.20
N SER A 385 22.40 16.51 -1.40
CA SER A 385 21.17 16.05 -0.79
C SER A 385 20.81 14.63 -1.20
N LEU A 386 20.87 14.31 -2.48
CA LEU A 386 20.62 12.95 -3.00
C LEU A 386 21.64 11.92 -2.47
N VAL A 387 22.93 12.24 -2.49
CA VAL A 387 23.98 11.33 -2.01
C VAL A 387 23.84 11.09 -0.51
N SER A 388 23.48 12.12 0.26
CA SER A 388 23.17 11.99 1.69
C SER A 388 21.97 11.08 1.93
N ALA A 389 20.90 11.20 1.15
CA ALA A 389 19.73 10.33 1.24
C ALA A 389 20.09 8.87 0.91
N ILE A 390 20.87 8.63 -0.15
CA ILE A 390 21.37 7.29 -0.50
C ILE A 390 22.24 6.72 0.63
N PHE A 391 23.10 7.54 1.25
CA PHE A 391 23.89 7.13 2.40
C PHE A 391 23.00 6.72 3.59
N THR A 392 21.95 7.46 3.88
CA THR A 392 20.97 7.11 4.92
C THR A 392 20.29 5.77 4.61
N VAL A 393 19.88 5.54 3.36
CA VAL A 393 19.34 4.24 2.92
C VAL A 393 20.36 3.12 3.16
N ALA A 394 21.63 3.33 2.82
CA ALA A 394 22.69 2.33 3.00
C ALA A 394 22.95 2.02 4.47
N VAL A 395 23.00 3.02 5.35
CA VAL A 395 23.17 2.85 6.80
C VAL A 395 21.99 2.07 7.37
N LEU A 396 20.76 2.46 7.04
CA LEU A 396 19.57 1.73 7.47
C LEU A 396 19.52 0.30 6.94
N TRP A 397 19.95 0.10 5.69
CA TRP A 397 20.05 -1.23 5.12
C TRP A 397 21.03 -2.11 5.91
N LEU A 398 22.20 -1.60 6.30
CA LEU A 398 23.17 -2.32 7.12
C LEU A 398 22.58 -2.71 8.49
N VAL A 399 21.85 -1.81 9.14
CA VAL A 399 21.17 -2.12 10.40
C VAL A 399 20.14 -3.23 10.20
N MET A 400 19.29 -3.12 9.16
CA MET A 400 18.28 -4.12 8.85
C MET A 400 18.89 -5.45 8.40
N TRP A 401 20.06 -5.43 7.76
CA TRP A 401 20.82 -6.61 7.38
C TRP A 401 21.33 -7.38 8.60
N VAL A 402 21.80 -6.69 9.64
CA VAL A 402 22.17 -7.32 10.93
C VAL A 402 20.94 -8.00 11.55
N PHE A 403 19.78 -7.35 11.55
CA PHE A 403 18.53 -7.95 12.05
C PHE A 403 18.14 -9.19 11.24
N TYR A 404 18.30 -9.12 9.92
CA TYR A 404 17.99 -10.23 9.02
C TYR A 404 18.90 -11.45 9.28
N ILE A 405 20.24 -11.25 9.39
CA ILE A 405 21.19 -12.33 9.68
C ILE A 405 20.95 -12.93 11.07
N LYS A 406 20.71 -12.07 12.07
CA LYS A 406 20.40 -12.52 13.44
C LYS A 406 19.02 -13.12 13.57
N LYS A 407 18.23 -13.18 12.49
CA LYS A 407 16.83 -13.68 12.46
C LYS A 407 15.91 -12.93 13.44
N ILE A 408 16.20 -11.67 13.71
CA ILE A 408 15.38 -10.79 14.54
C ILE A 408 14.26 -10.23 13.66
N PHE A 409 13.06 -10.77 13.83
CA PHE A 409 11.86 -10.29 13.13
C PHE A 409 10.90 -9.70 14.16
N ILE A 410 10.83 -8.37 14.21
CA ILE A 410 9.92 -7.66 15.10
C ILE A 410 8.52 -7.73 14.49
N LYS A 411 7.70 -8.59 15.07
CA LYS A 411 6.30 -8.77 14.68
C LYS A 411 5.44 -7.94 15.64
N ILE A 412 5.02 -6.79 15.16
CA ILE A 412 4.03 -5.98 15.85
C ILE A 412 2.65 -6.51 15.51
#